data_93945927d53c4ce6c9ccc2ac0b4f8eb6
#
_entry.id   93945927d53c4ce6c9ccc2ac0b4f8eb6
#
_cell.length_a   1.000
_cell.length_b   1.000
_cell.length_c   1.000
_cell.angle_alpha   90.00
_cell.angle_beta   90.00
_cell.angle_gamma   90.00
#
_symmetry.space_group_name_H-M   'P 1'
#
loop_
_entity.id
_entity.type
_entity.pdbx_description
1 polymer ?
#
loop_
_entity_poly.entity_id
_entity_poly.type
_entity_poly.pdbx_seq_one_letter_code
_entity_poly.pdbx_strand_id
1 'polypeptide(L)'
;RRQRQMCIRDRLCLDKNNNISGACTTSGLAYKMKGRVGDSPIIGSGLFIDNKIGGAVATGLGEEVLKTVGSFLVVELMRQGKSPQEACEAAVKRIVSSNSQKNKFQVAYIAMNKNGDVGSYSVEPGFTYMYYFNGENKEKITESAF
;
A
#
# COMPACT_ATOMS: atom_id res chain seq x y z
N ARG A 1 -23.47 18.98 6.84
CA ARG A 1 -23.19 17.51 6.78
C ARG A 1 -21.69 17.34 6.98
N ARG A 2 -21.26 16.73 8.10
CA ARG A 2 -19.85 16.42 8.32
C ARG A 2 -19.39 15.45 7.23
N GLN A 3 -18.37 15.84 6.47
CA GLN A 3 -17.67 14.95 5.56
C GLN A 3 -17.11 13.78 6.37
N ARG A 4 -17.58 12.56 6.11
CA ARG A 4 -17.01 11.37 6.76
C ARG A 4 -15.58 11.23 6.27
N GLN A 5 -14.64 11.43 7.15
CA GLN A 5 -13.24 11.21 6.90
C GLN A 5 -13.07 9.74 6.53
N MET A 6 -12.37 9.46 5.43
CA MET A 6 -12.05 8.10 5.01
C MET A 6 -11.05 7.52 6.03
N CYS A 7 -11.54 6.59 6.86
CA CYS A 7 -10.68 5.91 7.81
C CYS A 7 -10.03 4.71 7.12
N ILE A 8 -8.74 4.81 6.85
CA ILE A 8 -7.91 3.72 6.31
C ILE A 8 -6.96 3.29 7.43
N ARG A 9 -6.89 1.98 7.68
CA ARG A 9 -6.03 1.41 8.72
C ARG A 9 -5.46 0.09 8.24
N ASP A 10 -4.54 0.17 7.31
CA ASP A 10 -3.83 -0.99 6.81
C ASP A 10 -2.59 -1.24 7.68
N ARG A 11 -2.24 -2.50 7.88
CA ARG A 11 -1.13 -2.90 8.74
C ARG A 11 -0.37 -4.08 8.17
N LEU A 12 0.94 -4.07 8.37
CA LEU A 12 1.82 -5.22 8.24
C LEU A 12 2.50 -5.45 9.59
N CYS A 13 2.64 -6.70 9.98
CA CYS A 13 3.31 -7.10 11.21
C CYS A 13 4.28 -8.23 10.92
N LEU A 14 5.47 -8.15 11.50
CA LEU A 14 6.48 -9.21 11.52
C LEU A 14 6.63 -9.69 12.95
N ASP A 15 6.47 -11.00 13.18
CA ASP A 15 6.64 -11.59 14.50
C ASP A 15 8.10 -11.99 14.77
N LYS A 16 8.39 -12.43 16.00
CA LYS A 16 9.72 -12.89 16.42
C LYS A 16 10.21 -14.14 15.68
N ASN A 17 9.34 -14.85 14.99
CA ASN A 17 9.66 -16.03 14.18
C ASN A 17 9.78 -15.66 12.69
N ASN A 18 9.78 -14.36 12.38
CA ASN A 18 9.78 -13.81 11.03
C ASN A 18 8.55 -14.21 10.21
N ASN A 19 7.40 -14.43 10.85
CA ASN A 19 6.15 -14.57 10.12
C ASN A 19 5.53 -13.20 9.89
N ILE A 20 5.11 -12.95 8.65
CA ILE A 20 4.42 -11.73 8.27
C ILE A 20 2.92 -11.97 8.29
N SER A 21 2.19 -11.03 8.87
CA SER A 21 0.74 -10.94 8.82
C SER A 21 0.31 -9.52 8.46
N GLY A 22 -0.89 -9.36 8.00
CA GLY A 22 -1.42 -8.05 7.66
C GLY A 22 -2.92 -7.98 7.70
N ALA A 23 -3.42 -6.78 7.76
CA ALA A 23 -4.85 -6.48 7.70
C ALA A 23 -5.07 -5.20 6.89
N CYS A 24 -6.19 -5.16 6.19
CA CYS A 24 -6.62 -4.02 5.42
C CYS A 24 -8.05 -3.66 5.82
N THR A 25 -8.30 -2.40 6.16
CA THR A 25 -9.63 -1.93 6.54
C THR A 25 -9.87 -0.49 6.09
N THR A 26 -11.07 -0.23 5.60
CA THR A 26 -11.47 1.08 5.09
C THR A 26 -12.97 1.30 5.25
N SER A 27 -13.40 2.55 5.33
CA SER A 27 -14.82 2.92 5.15
C SER A 27 -15.20 3.07 3.66
N GLY A 28 -14.24 2.86 2.76
CA GLY A 28 -14.40 3.01 1.32
C GLY A 28 -14.44 4.46 0.84
N LEU A 29 -14.63 4.64 -0.45
CA LEU A 29 -14.73 5.96 -1.06
C LEU A 29 -15.97 6.71 -0.57
N ALA A 30 -15.82 7.99 -0.24
CA ALA A 30 -16.94 8.84 0.12
C ALA A 30 -17.91 8.98 -1.08
N TYR A 31 -19.22 8.91 -0.79
CA TYR A 31 -20.29 9.03 -1.80
C TYR A 31 -20.22 7.99 -2.94
N LYS A 32 -19.54 6.86 -2.74
CA LYS A 32 -19.51 5.79 -3.72
C LYS A 32 -20.91 5.28 -4.09
N MET A 33 -21.07 4.84 -5.32
CA MET A 33 -22.31 4.18 -5.78
C MET A 33 -22.53 2.87 -5.02
N LYS A 34 -23.79 2.46 -4.88
CA LYS A 34 -24.13 1.14 -4.33
C LYS A 34 -23.48 0.05 -5.19
N GLY A 35 -22.87 -0.93 -4.54
CA GLY A 35 -22.15 -2.02 -5.22
C GLY A 35 -20.69 -1.73 -5.60
N ARG A 36 -20.20 -0.49 -5.45
CA ARG A 36 -18.78 -0.18 -5.68
C ARG A 36 -17.91 -0.93 -4.68
N VAL A 37 -16.93 -1.64 -5.18
CA VAL A 37 -15.88 -2.33 -4.44
C VAL A 37 -14.54 -1.70 -4.82
N GLY A 38 -13.74 -1.33 -3.82
CA GLY A 38 -12.35 -0.88 -4.01
C GLY A 38 -11.36 -2.04 -3.87
N ASP A 39 -10.11 -1.69 -3.68
CA ASP A 39 -8.97 -2.61 -3.56
C ASP A 39 -8.96 -3.45 -2.27
N SER A 40 -9.41 -2.87 -1.14
CA SER A 40 -9.23 -3.46 0.19
C SER A 40 -9.76 -4.88 0.38
N PRO A 41 -10.95 -5.30 -0.16
CA PRO A 41 -11.44 -6.66 0.02
C PRO A 41 -10.86 -7.65 -1.02
N ILE A 42 -10.01 -7.19 -1.93
CA ILE A 42 -9.47 -8.01 -3.01
C ILE A 42 -8.02 -8.37 -2.71
N ILE A 43 -7.78 -9.67 -2.48
CA ILE A 43 -6.43 -10.21 -2.22
C ILE A 43 -5.55 -9.93 -3.44
N GLY A 44 -4.34 -9.43 -3.17
CA GLY A 44 -3.41 -9.01 -4.21
C GLY A 44 -3.53 -7.52 -4.58
N SER A 45 -4.68 -6.90 -4.34
CA SER A 45 -4.86 -5.46 -4.57
C SER A 45 -4.58 -4.64 -3.31
N GLY A 46 -5.49 -4.61 -2.35
CA GLY A 46 -5.31 -3.82 -1.13
C GLY A 46 -4.30 -4.41 -0.15
N LEU A 47 -4.14 -5.73 -0.15
CA LEU A 47 -3.23 -6.47 0.69
C LEU A 47 -2.74 -7.72 -0.05
N PHE A 48 -1.45 -8.01 0.07
CA PHE A 48 -0.89 -9.31 -0.30
C PHE A 48 0.26 -9.69 0.63
N ILE A 49 0.31 -10.96 1.03
CA ILE A 49 1.36 -11.51 1.89
C ILE A 49 1.83 -12.84 1.33
N ASP A 50 3.12 -12.99 1.21
CA ASP A 50 3.80 -14.26 1.05
C ASP A 50 4.83 -14.41 2.18
N ASN A 51 4.60 -15.38 3.05
CA ASN A 51 5.45 -15.57 4.23
C ASN A 51 6.91 -15.96 3.90
N LYS A 52 7.23 -16.25 2.64
CA LYS A 52 8.61 -16.49 2.19
C LYS A 52 9.31 -15.21 1.74
N ILE A 53 8.56 -14.17 1.40
CA ILE A 53 9.09 -12.95 0.78
C ILE A 53 8.84 -11.74 1.65
N GLY A 54 7.56 -11.47 1.96
CA GLY A 54 7.15 -10.25 2.63
C GLY A 54 5.67 -9.97 2.45
N GLY A 55 5.29 -8.74 2.73
CA GLY A 55 3.92 -8.27 2.54
C GLY A 55 3.87 -6.84 2.02
N ALA A 56 2.74 -6.50 1.41
CA ALA A 56 2.44 -5.15 0.97
C ALA A 56 0.98 -4.80 1.19
N VAL A 57 0.73 -3.54 1.50
CA VAL A 57 -0.62 -2.94 1.60
C VAL A 57 -0.68 -1.70 0.72
N ALA A 58 -1.87 -1.45 0.20
CA ALA A 58 -2.16 -0.33 -0.68
C ALA A 58 -3.31 0.52 -0.15
N THR A 59 -3.25 1.82 -0.40
CA THR A 59 -4.32 2.75 -0.09
C THR A 59 -4.46 3.82 -1.16
N GLY A 60 -5.61 4.49 -1.18
CA GLY A 60 -5.91 5.58 -2.11
C GLY A 60 -7.06 5.27 -3.07
N LEU A 61 -6.91 5.61 -4.35
CA LEU A 61 -7.92 5.31 -5.36
C LEU A 61 -7.88 3.82 -5.72
N GLY A 62 -8.79 3.04 -5.13
CA GLY A 62 -8.82 1.59 -5.22
C GLY A 62 -8.88 1.05 -6.64
N GLU A 63 -9.55 1.76 -7.55
CA GLU A 63 -9.64 1.40 -8.96
C GLU A 63 -8.27 1.37 -9.66
N GLU A 64 -7.36 2.30 -9.31
CA GLU A 64 -6.00 2.32 -9.87
C GLU A 64 -5.14 1.19 -9.30
N VAL A 65 -5.32 0.88 -8.02
CA VAL A 65 -4.65 -0.26 -7.37
C VAL A 65 -5.11 -1.59 -7.99
N LEU A 66 -6.42 -1.74 -8.23
CA LEU A 66 -7.02 -2.94 -8.85
C LEU A 66 -6.46 -3.25 -10.24
N LYS A 67 -6.32 -2.23 -11.09
CA LYS A 67 -5.82 -2.38 -12.47
C LYS A 67 -4.43 -3.02 -12.53
N THR A 68 -3.62 -2.86 -11.50
CA THR A 68 -2.25 -3.36 -11.45
C THR A 68 -2.07 -4.55 -10.52
N VAL A 69 -3.13 -4.94 -9.77
CA VAL A 69 -3.02 -5.93 -8.67
C VAL A 69 -1.86 -5.56 -7.75
N GLY A 70 -1.86 -4.32 -7.28
CA GLY A 70 -0.64 -3.61 -6.89
C GLY A 70 0.11 -4.19 -5.70
N SER A 71 -0.57 -4.68 -4.65
CA SER A 71 0.12 -5.29 -3.51
C SER A 71 0.79 -6.62 -3.88
N PHE A 72 0.16 -7.42 -4.75
CA PHE A 72 0.79 -8.62 -5.33
C PHE A 72 2.03 -8.25 -6.16
N LEU A 73 1.92 -7.23 -7.01
CA LEU A 73 3.03 -6.74 -7.83
C LEU A 73 4.23 -6.34 -6.96
N VAL A 74 4.01 -5.61 -5.87
CA VAL A 74 5.07 -5.19 -4.94
C VAL A 74 5.77 -6.41 -4.35
N VAL A 75 5.02 -7.40 -3.85
CA VAL A 75 5.62 -8.62 -3.26
C VAL A 75 6.35 -9.44 -4.32
N GLU A 76 5.84 -9.50 -5.56
CA GLU A 76 6.50 -10.20 -6.66
C GLU A 76 7.80 -9.50 -7.09
N LEU A 77 7.85 -8.17 -7.08
CA LEU A 77 9.08 -7.41 -7.30
C LEU A 77 10.12 -7.65 -6.20
N MET A 78 9.67 -7.79 -4.93
CA MET A 78 10.56 -8.20 -3.85
C MET A 78 11.06 -9.64 -4.04
N ARG A 79 10.23 -10.57 -4.55
CA ARG A 79 10.65 -11.93 -4.91
C ARG A 79 11.75 -11.94 -5.97
N GLN A 80 11.72 -10.99 -6.89
CA GLN A 80 12.73 -10.80 -7.93
C GLN A 80 13.98 -10.06 -7.43
N GLY A 81 14.11 -9.81 -6.12
CA GLY A 81 15.29 -9.25 -5.48
C GLY A 81 15.28 -7.74 -5.27
N LYS A 82 14.18 -7.04 -5.55
CA LYS A 82 14.06 -5.61 -5.21
C LYS A 82 13.89 -5.42 -3.71
N SER A 83 14.43 -4.34 -3.18
CA SER A 83 14.10 -3.87 -1.84
C SER A 83 12.61 -3.46 -1.75
N PRO A 84 12.01 -3.42 -0.53
CA PRO A 84 10.65 -2.92 -0.37
C PRO A 84 10.44 -1.51 -0.93
N GLN A 85 11.43 -0.63 -0.80
CA GLN A 85 11.39 0.74 -1.34
C GLN A 85 11.33 0.74 -2.87
N GLU A 86 12.25 0.05 -3.54
CA GLU A 86 12.27 -0.05 -5.00
C GLU A 86 11.02 -0.73 -5.58
N ALA A 87 10.47 -1.70 -4.85
CA ALA A 87 9.24 -2.39 -5.24
C ALA A 87 8.01 -1.47 -5.18
N CYS A 88 7.86 -0.68 -4.11
CA CYS A 88 6.81 0.32 -3.98
C CYS A 88 6.92 1.41 -5.06
N GLU A 89 8.13 1.92 -5.27
CA GLU A 89 8.41 2.92 -6.31
C GLU A 89 8.04 2.41 -7.71
N ALA A 90 8.44 1.19 -8.06
CA ALA A 90 8.14 0.59 -9.36
C ALA A 90 6.62 0.38 -9.56
N ALA A 91 5.90 -0.04 -8.50
CA ALA A 91 4.45 -0.21 -8.55
C ALA A 91 3.72 1.12 -8.77
N VAL A 92 4.11 2.18 -8.06
CA VAL A 92 3.54 3.53 -8.25
C VAL A 92 3.86 4.06 -9.64
N LYS A 93 5.11 3.96 -10.11
CA LYS A 93 5.50 4.38 -11.46
C LYS A 93 4.69 3.67 -12.54
N ARG A 94 4.37 2.39 -12.37
CA ARG A 94 3.50 1.65 -13.28
C ARG A 94 2.08 2.22 -13.32
N ILE A 95 1.50 2.58 -12.18
CA ILE A 95 0.19 3.24 -12.13
C ILE A 95 0.23 4.59 -12.86
N VAL A 96 1.22 5.42 -12.55
CA VAL A 96 1.37 6.74 -13.15
C VAL A 96 1.54 6.64 -14.67
N SER A 97 2.35 5.70 -15.16
CA SER A 97 2.57 5.51 -16.61
C SER A 97 1.34 4.97 -17.35
N SER A 98 0.50 4.20 -16.66
CA SER A 98 -0.73 3.62 -17.24
C SER A 98 -1.91 4.58 -17.22
N ASN A 99 -1.83 5.65 -16.43
CA ASN A 99 -2.91 6.62 -16.29
C ASN A 99 -2.76 7.75 -17.31
N SER A 100 -3.49 7.66 -18.42
CA SER A 100 -3.54 8.70 -19.45
C SER A 100 -4.35 9.95 -19.05
N GLN A 101 -5.12 9.85 -17.96
CA GLN A 101 -5.90 10.97 -17.44
C GLN A 101 -5.06 11.73 -16.41
N LYS A 102 -4.79 13.00 -16.70
CA LYS A 102 -4.07 13.95 -15.79
C LYS A 102 -4.88 14.32 -14.53
N ASN A 103 -5.81 13.49 -14.10
CA ASN A 103 -6.58 13.75 -12.91
C ASN A 103 -5.71 13.43 -11.68
N LYS A 104 -5.64 14.37 -10.75
CA LYS A 104 -4.97 14.15 -9.47
C LYS A 104 -5.65 13.03 -8.69
N PHE A 105 -4.89 12.05 -8.30
CA PHE A 105 -5.34 10.94 -7.43
C PHE A 105 -4.20 10.53 -6.51
N GLN A 106 -4.53 9.98 -5.38
CA GLN A 106 -3.56 9.41 -4.47
C GLN A 106 -3.62 7.89 -4.50
N VAL A 107 -2.45 7.28 -4.59
CA VAL A 107 -2.21 5.87 -4.27
C VAL A 107 -0.88 5.80 -3.53
N ALA A 108 -0.83 5.01 -2.49
CA ALA A 108 0.39 4.74 -1.75
C ALA A 108 0.50 3.25 -1.43
N TYR A 109 1.74 2.76 -1.43
CA TYR A 109 2.08 1.42 -0.98
C TYR A 109 3.01 1.49 0.22
N ILE A 110 2.85 0.54 1.13
CA ILE A 110 3.82 0.21 2.18
C ILE A 110 4.13 -1.26 2.03
N ALA A 111 5.41 -1.60 2.06
CA ALA A 111 5.88 -2.98 1.98
C ALA A 111 6.89 -3.28 3.09
N MET A 112 6.94 -4.55 3.48
CA MET A 112 7.91 -5.06 4.43
C MET A 112 8.39 -6.44 3.99
N ASN A 113 9.71 -6.67 4.03
CA ASN A 113 10.28 -7.98 3.74
C ASN A 113 10.49 -8.82 5.00
N LYS A 114 11.00 -10.02 4.85
CA LYS A 114 11.28 -10.97 5.94
C LYS A 114 12.40 -10.52 6.90
N ASN A 115 13.24 -9.58 6.49
CA ASN A 115 14.32 -9.04 7.32
C ASN A 115 13.84 -7.86 8.18
N GLY A 116 12.59 -7.42 8.01
CA GLY A 116 12.04 -6.26 8.68
C GLY A 116 12.36 -4.93 7.99
N ASP A 117 12.97 -4.96 6.79
CA ASP A 117 13.13 -3.75 5.98
C ASP A 117 11.77 -3.27 5.49
N VAL A 118 11.53 -1.97 5.60
CA VAL A 118 10.28 -1.33 5.22
C VAL A 118 10.53 -0.31 4.11
N GLY A 119 9.66 -0.32 3.12
CA GLY A 119 9.64 0.67 2.05
C GLY A 119 8.24 1.22 1.83
N SER A 120 8.16 2.41 1.27
CA SER A 120 6.89 3.06 0.94
C SER A 120 7.07 4.06 -0.19
N TYR A 121 6.07 4.19 -1.03
CA TYR A 121 6.05 5.19 -2.10
C TYR A 121 4.62 5.60 -2.43
N SER A 122 4.42 6.86 -2.84
CA SER A 122 3.09 7.39 -3.16
C SER A 122 3.07 8.12 -4.49
N VAL A 123 1.88 8.35 -5.03
CA VAL A 123 1.69 9.17 -6.24
C VAL A 123 1.90 10.65 -5.90
N GLU A 124 1.12 11.17 -4.97
CA GLU A 124 1.18 12.57 -4.52
C GLU A 124 1.97 12.68 -3.20
N PRO A 125 2.62 13.82 -2.93
CA PRO A 125 3.35 14.02 -1.69
C PRO A 125 2.44 14.10 -0.46
N GLY A 126 3.04 13.96 0.72
CA GLY A 126 2.35 14.14 2.01
C GLY A 126 1.70 12.89 2.57
N PHE A 127 1.90 11.72 1.99
CA PHE A 127 1.48 10.47 2.61
C PHE A 127 2.43 10.12 3.76
N THR A 128 1.85 9.79 4.92
CA THR A 128 2.60 9.39 6.13
C THR A 128 2.13 8.03 6.62
N TYR A 129 3.02 7.32 7.31
CA TYR A 129 2.70 6.06 7.99
C TYR A 129 3.44 5.96 9.32
N MET A 130 2.89 5.16 10.23
CA MET A 130 3.50 4.86 11.52
C MET A 130 4.32 3.58 11.42
N TYR A 131 5.52 3.62 11.93
CA TYR A 131 6.44 2.49 12.05
C TYR A 131 6.78 2.24 13.51
N TYR A 132 6.48 1.03 14.00
CA TYR A 132 6.83 0.60 15.34
C TYR A 132 7.98 -0.39 15.31
N PHE A 133 9.05 -0.09 16.03
CA PHE A 133 10.19 -0.99 16.16
C PHE A 133 10.91 -0.74 17.50
N ASN A 134 11.28 -1.82 18.20
CA ASN A 134 12.00 -1.79 19.48
C ASN A 134 11.38 -0.88 20.55
N GLY A 135 10.06 -0.90 20.68
CA GLY A 135 9.35 -0.10 21.68
C GLY A 135 9.04 1.34 21.27
N GLU A 136 9.50 1.78 20.11
CA GLU A 136 9.31 3.15 19.62
C GLU A 136 8.34 3.23 18.44
N ASN A 137 7.46 4.24 18.48
CA ASN A 137 6.65 4.65 17.34
C ASN A 137 7.33 5.82 16.62
N LYS A 138 7.47 5.70 15.32
CA LYS A 138 8.01 6.78 14.46
C LYS A 138 7.05 7.04 13.32
N GLU A 139 6.73 8.30 13.09
CA GLU A 139 6.06 8.73 11.86
C GLU A 139 7.09 8.86 10.75
N LYS A 140 6.77 8.33 9.59
CA LYS A 140 7.59 8.47 8.39
C LYS A 140 6.79 9.11 7.27
N ILE A 141 7.41 10.03 6.58
CA ILE A 141 6.88 10.63 5.35
C ILE A 141 7.37 9.80 4.18
N THR A 142 6.46 9.47 3.29
CA THR A 142 6.74 8.69 2.08
C THR A 142 7.27 9.60 0.97
N GLU A 143 8.23 9.12 0.21
CA GLU A 143 8.61 9.73 -1.08
C GLU A 143 7.48 9.59 -2.09
N SER A 144 7.42 10.47 -3.09
CA SER A 144 6.35 10.52 -4.07
C SER A 144 6.85 10.65 -5.50
N ALA A 145 5.97 10.35 -6.46
CA ALA A 145 6.25 10.46 -7.87
C ALA A 145 6.21 11.92 -8.39
N PHE A 146 5.51 12.80 -7.67
CA PHE A 146 5.35 14.23 -7.98
C PHE A 146 5.76 15.12 -6.82
#